data_116905a0924724e847ebfd40bb5ea103
#
_entry.id   116905a0924724e847ebfd40bb5ea103
#
_cell.length_a   1.000
_cell.length_b   1.000
_cell.length_c   1.000
_cell.angle_alpha   90.00
_cell.angle_beta   90.00
_cell.angle_gamma   90.00
#
_symmetry.space_group_name_H-M   'P 1'
#
loop_
_entity.id
_entity.type
_entity.pdbx_description
1 polymer ?
#
loop_
_entity_poly.entity_id
_entity_poly.type
_entity_poly.pdbx_seq_one_letter_code
_entity_poly.pdbx_strand_id
1 'polypeptide(L)'
;MFKVPPDAELNRRRRSRGKDEEIKRKTRHLVVVALAFVMVTSLGSTVGRAQEAQIDRTELPVKGPWYPPITTLDARDAKAPPVFEVKAPKDAPNVVIIMLDDIGFGGPSSFGGVIETPQFDKLASQGLMYNQFHTTALCSPTRQALKTGRNHHSANQAKITEVATSFPGATGMLPNDVASIGEMLRLNGYSTAAYGKWHETAVWEISPSGPFTRWPNYQVFDEFYGFLGGETNQWAPSVFHNLNRVETPDDPDYHFMNDMATRAIDWIRFQQALTPDKPFFVYFAPGAVHAPHHVPKSYIEKYKGKFDEGWDVIRERIFEQQKKLGVIPPDTQLAKKPEDIKDWNDLSAKEQKLFARQAEVFAAYLHMADHETGRVIQVLEDMGELDNTLIFYIFGDNGTSAEGVMNGLYNELTYFNAEPKGSDIDFMLQYYDEWGSPTTYPHMAAGWAVAFDSPFTWTKQVASNYGSTRNPLVIHWPKRLKGKGDLSNSRALCITFTPEKEKIS
;
A
#
# COMPACT_ATOMS: atom_id res chain seq x y z
N MET A 1 -42.31 -50.50 60.65
CA MET A 1 -43.49 -50.07 59.87
C MET A 1 -43.53 -48.52 59.87
N PHE A 2 -42.90 -47.87 58.96
CA PHE A 2 -43.03 -46.40 58.84
C PHE A 2 -43.97 -46.07 57.65
N LYS A 3 -45.09 -45.45 57.98
CA LYS A 3 -46.09 -44.95 57.00
C LYS A 3 -45.51 -43.71 56.31
N VAL A 4 -45.44 -43.74 55.02
CA VAL A 4 -45.12 -42.60 54.18
C VAL A 4 -46.37 -41.65 54.11
N PRO A 5 -46.20 -40.35 54.33
CA PRO A 5 -47.36 -39.44 54.31
C PRO A 5 -47.87 -39.26 52.88
N PRO A 6 -49.16 -39.00 52.67
CA PRO A 6 -49.80 -38.93 51.34
C PRO A 6 -49.40 -37.77 50.45
N ASP A 7 -48.65 -36.79 50.94
CA ASP A 7 -48.25 -35.60 50.16
C ASP A 7 -47.07 -35.80 49.19
N ALA A 8 -46.36 -36.91 49.28
CA ALA A 8 -45.21 -37.17 48.41
C ALA A 8 -45.60 -37.62 47.00
N GLU A 9 -46.77 -38.21 46.86
CA GLU A 9 -47.26 -38.72 45.55
C GLU A 9 -47.94 -37.61 44.71
N LEU A 10 -48.59 -36.61 45.35
CA LEU A 10 -49.14 -35.45 44.67
C LEU A 10 -48.05 -34.53 44.08
N ASN A 11 -46.91 -34.37 44.76
CA ASN A 11 -45.81 -33.55 44.30
C ASN A 11 -45.02 -34.21 43.16
N ARG A 12 -44.98 -35.54 43.08
CA ARG A 12 -44.39 -36.23 41.92
C ARG A 12 -45.24 -36.07 40.66
N ARG A 13 -46.55 -36.15 40.75
CA ARG A 13 -47.44 -35.96 39.59
C ARG A 13 -47.50 -34.50 39.09
N ARG A 14 -47.33 -33.52 39.98
CA ARG A 14 -47.24 -32.10 39.57
C ARG A 14 -45.89 -31.80 38.90
N ARG A 15 -44.76 -32.40 39.35
CA ARG A 15 -43.46 -32.23 38.74
C ARG A 15 -43.35 -32.90 37.36
N SER A 16 -43.99 -34.05 37.13
CA SER A 16 -43.96 -34.70 35.80
C SER A 16 -44.83 -33.94 34.80
N ARG A 17 -46.00 -33.41 35.16
CA ARG A 17 -46.86 -32.59 34.29
C ARG A 17 -46.19 -31.25 33.92
N GLY A 18 -45.48 -30.62 34.84
CA GLY A 18 -44.72 -29.38 34.54
C GLY A 18 -43.54 -29.58 33.57
N LYS A 19 -42.88 -30.73 33.66
CA LYS A 19 -41.81 -31.07 32.70
C LYS A 19 -42.31 -31.39 31.30
N ASP A 20 -43.47 -32.07 31.19
CA ASP A 20 -44.07 -32.38 29.89
C ASP A 20 -44.62 -31.15 29.19
N GLU A 21 -45.18 -30.20 29.96
CA GLU A 21 -45.61 -28.92 29.40
C GLU A 21 -44.45 -28.02 28.99
N GLU A 22 -43.35 -28.02 29.76
CA GLU A 22 -42.14 -27.25 29.40
C GLU A 22 -41.45 -27.82 28.17
N ILE A 23 -41.38 -29.15 28.02
CA ILE A 23 -40.86 -29.83 26.83
C ILE A 23 -41.73 -29.51 25.60
N LYS A 24 -43.07 -29.59 25.74
CA LYS A 24 -43.98 -29.25 24.65
C LYS A 24 -43.91 -27.77 24.25
N ARG A 25 -43.65 -26.88 25.22
CA ARG A 25 -43.50 -25.44 24.95
C ARG A 25 -42.16 -25.16 24.26
N LYS A 26 -41.04 -25.81 24.67
CA LYS A 26 -39.73 -25.70 24.02
C LYS A 26 -39.77 -26.30 22.61
N THR A 27 -40.43 -27.41 22.38
CA THR A 27 -40.59 -28.03 21.07
C THR A 27 -41.42 -27.16 20.12
N ARG A 28 -42.52 -26.53 20.64
CA ARG A 28 -43.33 -25.58 19.85
C ARG A 28 -42.51 -24.31 19.47
N HIS A 29 -41.67 -23.80 20.35
CA HIS A 29 -40.80 -22.65 20.03
C HIS A 29 -39.72 -23.01 19.01
N LEU A 30 -39.12 -24.22 19.09
CA LEU A 30 -38.15 -24.70 18.10
C LEU A 30 -38.79 -24.89 16.71
N VAL A 31 -40.01 -25.41 16.63
CA VAL A 31 -40.72 -25.60 15.36
C VAL A 31 -41.14 -24.25 14.77
N VAL A 32 -41.56 -23.27 15.56
CA VAL A 32 -41.90 -21.93 15.09
C VAL A 32 -40.65 -21.17 14.63
N VAL A 33 -39.49 -21.32 15.32
CA VAL A 33 -38.23 -20.71 14.90
C VAL A 33 -37.67 -21.39 13.64
N ALA A 34 -37.80 -22.72 13.52
CA ALA A 34 -37.38 -23.44 12.31
C ALA A 34 -38.28 -23.10 11.09
N LEU A 35 -39.60 -22.92 11.29
CA LEU A 35 -40.53 -22.48 10.23
C LEU A 35 -40.32 -21.02 9.84
N ALA A 36 -39.98 -20.15 10.79
CA ALA A 36 -39.61 -18.77 10.50
C ALA A 36 -38.29 -18.67 9.74
N PHE A 37 -37.30 -19.52 10.07
CA PHE A 37 -36.03 -19.59 9.35
C PHE A 37 -36.20 -20.13 7.92
N VAL A 38 -37.04 -21.13 7.70
CA VAL A 38 -37.37 -21.66 6.37
C VAL A 38 -38.17 -20.66 5.53
N MET A 39 -39.06 -19.85 6.13
CA MET A 39 -39.77 -18.81 5.40
C MET A 39 -38.87 -17.61 5.02
N VAL A 40 -37.90 -17.25 5.86
CA VAL A 40 -36.93 -16.20 5.54
C VAL A 40 -35.97 -16.65 4.44
N THR A 41 -35.59 -17.94 4.40
CA THR A 41 -34.70 -18.48 3.33
C THR A 41 -35.43 -18.70 2.01
N SER A 42 -36.78 -18.88 2.01
CA SER A 42 -37.54 -19.02 0.77
C SER A 42 -38.02 -17.70 0.16
N LEU A 43 -37.99 -16.61 0.89
CA LEU A 43 -38.27 -15.26 0.38
C LEU A 43 -37.03 -14.54 -0.18
N GLY A 44 -35.84 -15.05 0.15
CA GLY A 44 -34.55 -14.49 -0.35
C GLY A 44 -34.10 -14.99 -1.73
N SER A 45 -34.79 -15.97 -2.33
CA SER A 45 -34.25 -16.67 -3.51
C SER A 45 -34.92 -16.30 -4.84
N THR A 46 -35.74 -15.28 -4.92
CA THR A 46 -36.38 -14.86 -6.18
C THR A 46 -36.03 -13.45 -6.65
N VAL A 47 -35.15 -12.74 -5.94
CA VAL A 47 -34.64 -11.46 -6.41
C VAL A 47 -33.22 -11.66 -6.93
N GLY A 48 -33.05 -11.81 -8.22
CA GLY A 48 -31.73 -11.62 -8.80
C GLY A 48 -31.12 -12.70 -9.69
N ARG A 49 -31.94 -13.46 -10.43
CA ARG A 49 -31.38 -14.34 -11.48
C ARG A 49 -31.67 -13.89 -12.91
N ALA A 50 -32.01 -12.63 -13.11
CA ALA A 50 -32.26 -12.12 -14.44
C ALA A 50 -31.35 -10.93 -14.69
N GLN A 51 -30.11 -11.19 -15.09
CA GLN A 51 -29.32 -10.25 -15.90
C GLN A 51 -27.80 -10.34 -15.66
N GLU A 52 -27.23 -11.54 -15.82
CA GLU A 52 -25.81 -11.64 -16.16
C GLU A 52 -25.58 -11.42 -17.68
N ALA A 53 -26.65 -11.15 -18.45
CA ALA A 53 -26.56 -10.97 -19.89
C ALA A 53 -26.06 -9.56 -20.23
N GLN A 54 -24.78 -9.49 -20.60
CA GLN A 54 -24.20 -8.41 -21.43
C GLN A 54 -24.29 -6.99 -20.86
N ILE A 55 -23.68 -6.76 -19.70
CA ILE A 55 -23.30 -5.40 -19.32
C ILE A 55 -22.12 -4.99 -20.23
N ASP A 56 -22.34 -3.96 -21.06
CA ASP A 56 -21.26 -3.33 -21.82
C ASP A 56 -20.38 -2.52 -20.86
N ARG A 57 -19.11 -2.93 -20.73
CA ARG A 57 -18.11 -2.29 -19.89
C ARG A 57 -17.05 -1.54 -20.69
N THR A 58 -17.25 -1.40 -22.02
CA THR A 58 -16.36 -0.67 -22.90
C THR A 58 -16.51 0.84 -22.75
N GLU A 59 -17.67 1.30 -22.22
CA GLU A 59 -17.93 2.68 -21.85
C GLU A 59 -18.30 2.78 -20.38
N LEU A 60 -17.70 3.73 -19.68
CA LEU A 60 -17.99 4.00 -18.26
C LEU A 60 -18.60 5.40 -18.11
N PRO A 61 -19.53 5.60 -17.16
CA PRO A 61 -20.11 4.59 -16.28
C PRO A 61 -21.00 3.59 -17.03
N VAL A 62 -21.05 2.36 -16.52
CA VAL A 62 -21.91 1.30 -17.09
C VAL A 62 -23.37 1.79 -17.15
N LYS A 63 -23.96 1.76 -18.35
CA LYS A 63 -25.35 2.21 -18.54
C LYS A 63 -26.33 1.19 -17.94
N GLY A 64 -27.25 1.68 -17.12
CA GLY A 64 -28.35 0.87 -16.60
C GLY A 64 -29.35 0.48 -17.68
N PRO A 65 -30.15 -0.58 -17.46
CA PRO A 65 -31.21 -0.97 -18.38
C PRO A 65 -32.27 0.13 -18.48
N TRP A 66 -32.83 0.30 -19.66
CA TRP A 66 -33.98 1.16 -19.82
C TRP A 66 -35.24 0.43 -19.34
N TYR A 67 -36.04 1.07 -18.52
CA TYR A 67 -37.36 0.57 -18.09
C TYR A 67 -38.47 1.43 -18.67
N PRO A 68 -39.56 0.82 -19.16
CA PRO A 68 -40.71 1.56 -19.62
C PRO A 68 -41.35 2.37 -18.47
N PRO A 69 -41.95 3.53 -18.74
CA PRO A 69 -42.66 4.31 -17.74
C PRO A 69 -43.74 3.47 -17.04
N ILE A 70 -43.84 3.59 -15.72
CA ILE A 70 -44.93 2.98 -14.95
C ILE A 70 -46.19 3.82 -15.16
N THR A 71 -47.20 3.25 -15.83
CA THR A 71 -48.48 3.92 -16.14
C THR A 71 -49.60 3.54 -15.18
N THR A 72 -49.38 2.63 -14.24
CA THR A 72 -50.31 2.22 -13.21
C THR A 72 -50.52 3.37 -12.24
N LEU A 73 -51.77 3.88 -12.12
CA LEU A 73 -52.08 5.05 -11.30
C LEU A 73 -52.07 4.78 -9.79
N ASP A 74 -52.42 3.55 -9.39
CA ASP A 74 -52.37 3.15 -7.98
C ASP A 74 -51.05 2.42 -7.69
N ALA A 75 -50.26 2.99 -6.78
CA ALA A 75 -48.96 2.44 -6.40
C ALA A 75 -49.03 1.03 -5.80
N ARG A 76 -50.22 0.63 -5.23
CA ARG A 76 -50.45 -0.72 -4.69
C ARG A 76 -50.52 -1.78 -5.78
N ASP A 77 -50.90 -1.38 -6.99
CA ASP A 77 -51.05 -2.27 -8.15
C ASP A 77 -49.81 -2.18 -9.09
N ALA A 78 -48.94 -1.20 -8.86
CA ALA A 78 -47.73 -1.01 -9.67
C ALA A 78 -46.68 -2.04 -9.31
N LYS A 79 -45.94 -2.54 -10.34
CA LYS A 79 -44.75 -3.37 -10.16
C LYS A 79 -43.53 -2.50 -10.27
N ALA A 80 -42.71 -2.48 -9.21
CA ALA A 80 -41.42 -1.82 -9.24
C ALA A 80 -40.48 -2.53 -10.20
N PRO A 81 -39.66 -1.80 -11.00
CA PRO A 81 -38.59 -2.42 -11.76
C PRO A 81 -37.54 -2.99 -10.79
N PRO A 82 -36.75 -3.99 -11.23
CA PRO A 82 -35.65 -4.49 -10.42
C PRO A 82 -34.62 -3.37 -10.20
N VAL A 83 -34.01 -3.37 -9.01
CA VAL A 83 -32.90 -2.46 -8.72
C VAL A 83 -31.70 -2.87 -9.58
N PHE A 84 -31.17 -1.92 -10.32
CA PHE A 84 -29.95 -2.11 -11.09
C PHE A 84 -28.75 -1.64 -10.28
N GLU A 85 -27.80 -2.54 -10.09
CA GLU A 85 -26.51 -2.27 -9.45
C GLU A 85 -25.40 -2.84 -10.33
N VAL A 86 -24.37 -2.05 -10.56
CA VAL A 86 -23.18 -2.54 -11.26
C VAL A 86 -22.39 -3.44 -10.33
N LYS A 87 -22.38 -4.73 -10.63
CA LYS A 87 -21.54 -5.70 -9.94
C LYS A 87 -20.27 -5.96 -10.72
N ALA A 88 -19.19 -6.26 -10.03
CA ALA A 88 -17.94 -6.69 -10.68
C ALA A 88 -18.18 -7.98 -11.51
N PRO A 89 -17.36 -8.24 -12.54
CA PRO A 89 -17.42 -9.50 -13.26
C PRO A 89 -17.29 -10.70 -12.31
N LYS A 90 -17.96 -11.79 -12.65
CA LYS A 90 -17.82 -13.03 -11.88
C LYS A 90 -16.35 -13.43 -11.82
N ASP A 91 -15.90 -13.87 -10.65
CA ASP A 91 -14.50 -14.25 -10.38
C ASP A 91 -13.48 -13.09 -10.54
N ALA A 92 -13.93 -11.84 -10.53
CA ALA A 92 -13.03 -10.71 -10.49
C ALA A 92 -12.14 -10.78 -9.23
N PRO A 93 -10.81 -10.57 -9.36
CA PRO A 93 -9.91 -10.64 -8.22
C PRO A 93 -10.04 -9.40 -7.33
N ASN A 94 -9.67 -9.51 -6.06
CA ASN A 94 -9.24 -8.36 -5.31
C ASN A 94 -7.93 -7.82 -5.91
N VAL A 95 -7.68 -6.54 -5.77
CA VAL A 95 -6.46 -5.89 -6.28
C VAL A 95 -5.79 -5.12 -5.16
N VAL A 96 -4.50 -5.34 -4.96
CA VAL A 96 -3.69 -4.59 -4.00
C VAL A 96 -2.44 -4.07 -4.70
N ILE A 97 -2.26 -2.77 -4.70
CA ILE A 97 -1.03 -2.13 -5.14
C ILE A 97 -0.29 -1.65 -3.89
N ILE A 98 0.90 -2.19 -3.66
CA ILE A 98 1.82 -1.78 -2.62
C ILE A 98 2.92 -0.98 -3.30
N MET A 99 3.19 0.24 -2.82
CA MET A 99 4.22 1.10 -3.38
C MET A 99 5.05 1.72 -2.26
N LEU A 100 6.32 1.30 -2.17
CA LEU A 100 7.30 1.97 -1.31
C LEU A 100 7.85 3.22 -1.99
N ASP A 101 8.60 4.01 -1.25
CA ASP A 101 9.07 5.34 -1.61
C ASP A 101 10.59 5.42 -1.41
N ASP A 102 11.29 6.10 -2.31
CA ASP A 102 12.71 6.41 -2.19
C ASP A 102 13.66 5.22 -1.94
N ILE A 103 13.38 4.06 -2.55
CA ILE A 103 14.24 2.90 -2.49
C ILE A 103 14.57 2.38 -3.89
N GLY A 104 15.83 2.13 -4.16
CA GLY A 104 16.33 1.76 -5.48
C GLY A 104 16.37 0.26 -5.77
N PHE A 105 16.91 -0.05 -6.93
CA PHE A 105 16.96 -1.41 -7.49
C PHE A 105 17.67 -2.43 -6.60
N GLY A 106 18.72 -2.01 -5.89
CA GLY A 106 19.51 -2.84 -4.97
C GLY A 106 18.96 -2.87 -3.54
N GLY A 107 17.74 -2.37 -3.28
CA GLY A 107 17.16 -2.32 -1.93
C GLY A 107 16.76 -3.68 -1.38
N PRO A 108 15.84 -4.43 -2.03
CA PRO A 108 15.32 -5.67 -1.47
C PRO A 108 16.26 -6.86 -1.65
N SER A 109 16.22 -7.79 -0.69
CA SER A 109 17.07 -8.99 -0.68
C SER A 109 16.91 -9.88 -1.92
N SER A 110 15.69 -10.04 -2.46
CA SER A 110 15.44 -10.77 -3.71
C SER A 110 16.08 -10.13 -4.95
N PHE A 111 16.48 -8.86 -4.86
CA PHE A 111 17.21 -8.14 -5.89
C PHE A 111 18.67 -7.88 -5.51
N GLY A 112 19.21 -8.68 -4.61
CA GLY A 112 20.62 -8.64 -4.19
C GLY A 112 20.91 -7.68 -3.03
N GLY A 113 19.90 -7.00 -2.50
CA GLY A 113 20.04 -6.08 -1.37
C GLY A 113 20.53 -6.76 -0.10
N VAL A 114 21.12 -5.96 0.79
CA VAL A 114 21.64 -6.41 2.08
C VAL A 114 20.66 -6.17 3.23
N ILE A 115 19.53 -5.55 2.93
CA ILE A 115 18.46 -5.27 3.89
C ILE A 115 17.43 -6.40 3.81
N GLU A 116 17.05 -6.94 4.96
CA GLU A 116 16.11 -8.05 5.03
C GLU A 116 14.68 -7.57 4.70
N THR A 117 14.07 -8.17 3.67
CA THR A 117 12.71 -7.88 3.20
C THR A 117 11.89 -9.18 3.06
N PRO A 118 11.64 -9.91 4.17
CA PRO A 118 11.11 -11.27 4.12
C PRO A 118 9.71 -11.36 3.49
N GLN A 119 8.89 -10.32 3.57
CA GLN A 119 7.54 -10.34 2.98
C GLN A 119 7.59 -10.13 1.46
N PHE A 120 8.43 -9.20 1.01
CA PHE A 120 8.71 -9.05 -0.41
C PHE A 120 9.31 -10.33 -1.01
N ASP A 121 10.27 -10.95 -0.32
CA ASP A 121 10.91 -12.19 -0.74
C ASP A 121 9.92 -13.36 -0.82
N LYS A 122 8.99 -13.46 0.14
CA LYS A 122 7.90 -14.46 0.11
C LYS A 122 7.08 -14.30 -1.18
N LEU A 123 6.63 -13.10 -1.49
CA LEU A 123 5.86 -12.84 -2.72
C LEU A 123 6.73 -13.05 -3.98
N ALA A 124 7.97 -12.61 -3.96
CA ALA A 124 8.92 -12.79 -5.07
C ALA A 124 9.14 -14.28 -5.41
N SER A 125 9.29 -15.12 -4.38
CA SER A 125 9.49 -16.57 -4.56
C SER A 125 8.27 -17.31 -5.12
N GLN A 126 7.09 -16.74 -5.00
CA GLN A 126 5.81 -17.34 -5.40
C GLN A 126 5.16 -16.64 -6.61
N GLY A 127 5.69 -15.50 -7.00
CA GLY A 127 5.17 -14.62 -8.03
C GLY A 127 6.08 -14.48 -9.25
N LEU A 128 5.87 -13.41 -9.97
CA LEU A 128 6.65 -13.01 -11.12
C LEU A 128 7.46 -11.75 -10.78
N MET A 129 8.78 -11.83 -10.89
CA MET A 129 9.70 -10.72 -10.64
C MET A 129 9.98 -9.96 -11.94
N TYR A 130 9.98 -8.63 -11.89
CA TYR A 130 10.34 -7.77 -13.01
C TYR A 130 11.63 -7.00 -12.69
N ASN A 131 12.69 -7.24 -13.45
CA ASN A 131 13.95 -6.52 -13.34
C ASN A 131 14.06 -5.34 -14.33
N GLN A 132 13.07 -5.13 -15.18
CA GLN A 132 12.98 -4.01 -16.13
C GLN A 132 11.67 -3.23 -15.93
N PHE A 133 11.28 -3.03 -14.69
CA PHE A 133 10.20 -2.10 -14.37
C PHE A 133 10.76 -0.69 -14.25
N HIS A 134 10.15 0.24 -14.99
CA HIS A 134 10.59 1.63 -15.04
C HIS A 134 9.53 2.57 -14.47
N THR A 135 9.99 3.43 -13.59
CA THR A 135 9.25 4.55 -13.00
C THR A 135 9.69 5.88 -13.63
N THR A 136 9.14 6.99 -13.16
CA THR A 136 9.76 8.29 -13.36
C THR A 136 10.88 8.48 -12.32
N ALA A 137 11.55 9.63 -12.37
CA ALA A 137 12.62 9.92 -11.42
C ALA A 137 12.13 10.56 -10.11
N LEU A 138 10.80 10.71 -9.93
CA LEU A 138 10.18 11.42 -8.82
C LEU A 138 8.85 10.77 -8.43
N CYS A 139 8.50 10.89 -7.15
CA CYS A 139 7.33 10.26 -6.53
C CYS A 139 5.99 10.69 -7.16
N SER A 140 5.60 11.97 -7.14
CA SER A 140 4.31 12.42 -7.68
C SER A 140 4.08 12.02 -9.15
N PRO A 141 5.05 12.22 -10.06
CA PRO A 141 4.90 11.79 -11.45
C PRO A 141 4.68 10.29 -11.62
N THR A 142 5.41 9.45 -10.86
CA THR A 142 5.23 7.99 -10.90
C THR A 142 3.86 7.59 -10.37
N ARG A 143 3.44 8.16 -9.23
CA ARG A 143 2.15 7.87 -8.59
C ARG A 143 0.99 8.23 -9.51
N GLN A 144 1.06 9.40 -10.14
CA GLN A 144 0.07 9.86 -11.08
C GLN A 144 0.03 8.99 -12.35
N ALA A 145 1.20 8.64 -12.91
CA ALA A 145 1.29 7.77 -14.08
C ALA A 145 0.74 6.36 -13.79
N LEU A 146 1.08 5.79 -12.63
CA LEU A 146 0.61 4.48 -12.19
C LEU A 146 -0.92 4.44 -12.07
N LYS A 147 -1.52 5.45 -11.43
CA LYS A 147 -2.96 5.46 -11.19
C LYS A 147 -3.78 5.83 -12.43
N THR A 148 -3.22 6.55 -13.38
CA THR A 148 -3.95 6.97 -14.59
C THR A 148 -3.66 6.13 -15.82
N GLY A 149 -2.59 5.34 -15.83
CA GLY A 149 -2.11 4.62 -17.01
C GLY A 149 -1.65 5.57 -18.14
N ARG A 150 -1.37 6.82 -17.81
CA ARG A 150 -0.96 7.85 -18.77
C ARG A 150 0.45 8.37 -18.49
N ASN A 151 1.09 8.90 -19.52
CA ASN A 151 2.32 9.65 -19.30
C ASN A 151 2.06 10.80 -18.30
N HIS A 152 2.93 10.97 -17.33
CA HIS A 152 2.79 11.94 -16.25
C HIS A 152 2.65 13.39 -16.75
N HIS A 153 3.30 13.77 -17.87
CA HIS A 153 3.09 15.09 -18.48
C HIS A 153 1.66 15.24 -19.01
N SER A 154 1.08 14.17 -19.60
CA SER A 154 -0.32 14.20 -20.07
C SER A 154 -1.32 14.27 -18.91
N ALA A 155 -0.88 13.88 -17.72
CA ALA A 155 -1.64 13.98 -16.47
C ALA A 155 -1.29 15.27 -15.67
N ASN A 156 -0.60 16.24 -16.30
CA ASN A 156 -0.14 17.50 -15.68
C ASN A 156 0.81 17.35 -14.49
N GLN A 157 1.50 16.21 -14.36
CA GLN A 157 2.36 15.91 -13.23
C GLN A 157 3.83 15.73 -13.67
N ALA A 158 4.38 16.72 -14.41
CA ALA A 158 5.77 16.67 -14.87
C ALA A 158 6.80 16.71 -13.73
N LYS A 159 6.40 17.22 -12.55
CA LYS A 159 7.23 17.40 -11.34
C LYS A 159 6.43 17.02 -10.10
N ILE A 160 7.08 17.05 -8.95
CA ILE A 160 6.37 16.97 -7.65
C ILE A 160 5.43 18.18 -7.47
N THR A 161 4.40 18.01 -6.66
CA THR A 161 3.34 19.02 -6.48
C THR A 161 3.86 20.34 -5.93
N GLU A 162 4.93 20.31 -5.12
CA GLU A 162 5.55 21.45 -4.44
C GLU A 162 6.22 22.44 -5.42
N VAL A 163 6.66 21.94 -6.58
CA VAL A 163 7.33 22.76 -7.60
C VAL A 163 6.53 22.84 -8.90
N ALA A 164 5.22 22.66 -8.81
CA ALA A 164 4.30 22.83 -9.92
C ALA A 164 4.38 24.25 -10.50
N THR A 165 4.09 24.38 -11.79
CA THR A 165 4.15 25.64 -12.54
C THR A 165 2.89 25.83 -13.36
N SER A 166 2.71 27.02 -13.95
CA SER A 166 1.58 27.27 -14.85
C SER A 166 1.76 26.72 -16.28
N PHE A 167 2.89 26.05 -16.56
CA PHE A 167 3.09 25.46 -17.89
C PHE A 167 2.22 24.21 -18.09
N PRO A 168 1.65 24.02 -19.29
CA PRO A 168 0.94 22.77 -19.62
C PRO A 168 1.81 21.54 -19.34
N GLY A 169 1.20 20.51 -18.78
CA GLY A 169 1.91 19.28 -18.38
C GLY A 169 2.62 19.34 -17.03
N ALA A 170 2.71 20.52 -16.37
CA ALA A 170 3.44 20.72 -15.13
C ALA A 170 2.64 21.46 -14.05
N THR A 171 1.31 21.51 -14.17
CA THR A 171 0.45 22.28 -13.27
C THR A 171 0.19 21.59 -11.93
N GLY A 172 0.55 20.32 -11.77
CA GLY A 172 0.21 19.53 -10.58
C GLY A 172 -1.30 19.27 -10.41
N MET A 173 -2.09 19.58 -11.44
CA MET A 173 -3.55 19.44 -11.42
C MET A 173 -3.99 18.40 -12.42
N LEU A 174 -4.43 17.24 -11.93
CA LEU A 174 -4.99 16.20 -12.79
C LEU A 174 -6.15 16.77 -13.62
N PRO A 175 -6.14 16.59 -14.97
CA PRO A 175 -7.25 17.01 -15.82
C PRO A 175 -8.54 16.25 -15.48
N ASN A 176 -9.68 16.91 -15.60
CA ASN A 176 -10.98 16.32 -15.27
C ASN A 176 -11.43 15.21 -16.25
N ASP A 177 -10.77 15.09 -17.40
CA ASP A 177 -11.00 14.05 -18.41
C ASP A 177 -10.06 12.85 -18.28
N VAL A 178 -9.31 12.78 -17.18
CA VAL A 178 -8.40 11.67 -16.87
C VAL A 178 -8.91 10.92 -15.63
N ALA A 179 -9.41 9.71 -15.86
CA ALA A 179 -9.87 8.84 -14.78
C ALA A 179 -8.69 8.11 -14.11
N SER A 180 -8.79 7.91 -12.80
CA SER A 180 -7.88 7.05 -12.06
C SER A 180 -8.31 5.57 -12.14
N ILE A 181 -7.39 4.65 -11.85
CA ILE A 181 -7.70 3.22 -11.71
C ILE A 181 -8.75 3.00 -10.59
N GLY A 182 -8.71 3.81 -9.52
CA GLY A 182 -9.72 3.79 -8.46
C GLY A 182 -11.11 4.07 -9.02
N GLU A 183 -11.25 5.10 -9.85
CA GLU A 183 -12.51 5.43 -10.53
C GLU A 183 -12.96 4.31 -11.48
N MET A 184 -12.07 3.82 -12.32
CA MET A 184 -12.40 2.74 -13.27
C MET A 184 -12.86 1.47 -12.55
N LEU A 185 -12.19 1.05 -11.48
CA LEU A 185 -12.57 -0.13 -10.72
C LEU A 185 -13.87 0.08 -9.95
N ARG A 186 -14.07 1.24 -9.32
CA ARG A 186 -15.32 1.57 -8.62
C ARG A 186 -16.51 1.56 -9.57
N LEU A 187 -16.40 2.15 -10.75
CA LEU A 187 -17.44 2.13 -11.79
C LEU A 187 -17.71 0.71 -12.33
N ASN A 188 -16.79 -0.22 -12.10
CA ASN A 188 -16.94 -1.65 -12.40
C ASN A 188 -17.37 -2.49 -11.18
N GLY A 189 -17.81 -1.87 -10.09
CA GLY A 189 -18.41 -2.57 -8.96
C GLY A 189 -17.43 -3.00 -7.87
N TYR A 190 -16.24 -2.41 -7.79
CA TYR A 190 -15.29 -2.60 -6.69
C TYR A 190 -15.56 -1.65 -5.52
N SER A 191 -15.18 -2.04 -4.32
CA SER A 191 -14.91 -1.11 -3.21
C SER A 191 -13.46 -0.63 -3.31
N THR A 192 -13.18 0.64 -3.01
CA THR A 192 -11.87 1.24 -3.25
C THR A 192 -11.33 1.95 -2.03
N ALA A 193 -10.07 1.71 -1.66
CA ALA A 193 -9.42 2.35 -0.53
C ALA A 193 -7.97 2.74 -0.84
N ALA A 194 -7.50 3.85 -0.27
CA ALA A 194 -6.13 4.29 -0.35
C ALA A 194 -5.57 4.59 1.05
N TYR A 195 -4.34 4.14 1.32
CA TYR A 195 -3.66 4.28 2.59
C TYR A 195 -2.26 4.83 2.43
N GLY A 196 -1.92 5.86 3.22
CA GLY A 196 -0.58 6.42 3.31
C GLY A 196 -0.35 7.65 2.44
N LYS A 197 0.78 7.70 1.75
CA LYS A 197 1.22 8.84 0.94
C LYS A 197 0.39 8.96 -0.33
N TRP A 198 -0.21 10.14 -0.50
CA TRP A 198 -0.92 10.51 -1.74
C TRP A 198 -0.02 11.25 -2.72
N HIS A 199 0.43 12.43 -2.35
CA HIS A 199 1.39 13.30 -3.08
C HIS A 199 0.98 13.68 -4.52
N GLU A 200 -0.32 13.85 -4.77
CA GLU A 200 -0.84 14.24 -6.08
C GLU A 200 -1.89 15.36 -5.99
N THR A 201 -2.18 15.83 -4.79
CA THR A 201 -2.99 17.02 -4.58
C THR A 201 -2.11 18.25 -4.73
N ALA A 202 -2.50 19.21 -5.57
CA ALA A 202 -1.78 20.47 -5.70
C ALA A 202 -1.65 21.15 -4.35
N VAL A 203 -0.46 21.70 -4.03
CA VAL A 203 -0.14 22.21 -2.69
C VAL A 203 -1.16 23.24 -2.19
N TRP A 204 -1.64 24.13 -3.07
CA TRP A 204 -2.66 25.12 -2.74
C TRP A 204 -4.06 24.56 -2.55
N GLU A 205 -4.28 23.28 -2.81
CA GLU A 205 -5.53 22.56 -2.55
C GLU A 205 -5.46 21.70 -1.27
N ILE A 206 -4.29 21.60 -0.63
CA ILE A 206 -4.10 20.89 0.63
C ILE A 206 -4.60 21.79 1.78
N SER A 207 -5.91 21.89 1.90
CA SER A 207 -6.56 22.71 2.90
C SER A 207 -7.91 22.09 3.29
N PRO A 208 -8.29 22.13 4.58
CA PRO A 208 -9.61 21.71 5.02
C PRO A 208 -10.79 22.47 4.39
N SER A 209 -10.52 23.57 3.71
CA SER A 209 -11.53 24.34 2.94
C SER A 209 -11.56 23.99 1.47
N GLY A 210 -10.74 23.04 1.01
CA GLY A 210 -10.67 22.62 -0.39
C GLY A 210 -10.03 23.64 -1.33
N PRO A 211 -10.23 23.50 -2.66
CA PRO A 211 -11.11 22.52 -3.31
C PRO A 211 -10.65 21.06 -3.16
N PHE A 212 -11.61 20.16 -3.03
CA PHE A 212 -11.33 18.74 -2.79
C PHE A 212 -11.22 17.90 -4.07
N THR A 213 -11.37 18.50 -5.26
CA THR A 213 -11.49 17.80 -6.54
C THR A 213 -10.30 16.89 -6.87
N ARG A 214 -9.12 17.13 -6.28
CA ARG A 214 -7.90 16.32 -6.48
C ARG A 214 -7.46 15.55 -5.23
N TRP A 215 -8.33 15.52 -4.22
CA TRP A 215 -8.15 14.68 -3.06
C TRP A 215 -8.49 13.22 -3.39
N PRO A 216 -7.99 12.24 -2.64
CA PRO A 216 -8.19 10.81 -2.93
C PRO A 216 -9.67 10.43 -3.11
N ASN A 217 -10.56 10.93 -2.26
CA ASN A 217 -11.98 10.61 -2.33
C ASN A 217 -12.68 11.15 -3.59
N TYR A 218 -12.22 12.28 -4.13
CA TYR A 218 -12.74 12.80 -5.40
C TYR A 218 -12.06 12.20 -6.62
N GLN A 219 -10.89 11.56 -6.44
CA GLN A 219 -10.32 10.63 -7.41
C GLN A 219 -10.87 9.21 -7.24
N VAL A 220 -12.00 9.12 -6.51
CA VAL A 220 -12.92 7.99 -6.39
C VAL A 220 -12.36 6.81 -5.62
N PHE A 221 -11.68 7.12 -4.51
CA PHE A 221 -11.46 6.16 -3.44
C PHE A 221 -12.56 6.35 -2.39
N ASP A 222 -13.30 5.28 -2.09
CA ASP A 222 -14.40 5.31 -1.09
C ASP A 222 -13.85 5.55 0.32
N GLU A 223 -12.61 5.13 0.57
CA GLU A 223 -11.88 5.29 1.82
C GLU A 223 -10.49 5.83 1.58
N PHE A 224 -10.06 6.78 2.41
CA PHE A 224 -8.70 7.29 2.45
C PHE A 224 -8.22 7.49 3.88
N TYR A 225 -7.04 6.96 4.23
CA TYR A 225 -6.38 7.26 5.47
C TYR A 225 -4.88 7.48 5.22
N GLY A 226 -4.40 8.73 5.36
CA GLY A 226 -3.03 9.04 5.00
C GLY A 226 -2.71 10.53 5.02
N PHE A 227 -1.66 10.90 4.30
CA PHE A 227 -1.21 12.27 4.16
C PHE A 227 -1.13 12.71 2.70
N LEU A 228 -1.31 14.01 2.46
CA LEU A 228 -1.48 14.56 1.11
C LEU A 228 -0.18 15.08 0.51
N GLY A 229 0.80 15.43 1.33
CA GLY A 229 2.10 15.97 0.92
C GLY A 229 3.12 14.91 0.52
N GLY A 230 4.37 15.35 0.29
CA GLY A 230 5.48 14.48 -0.10
C GLY A 230 6.03 13.64 1.03
N GLU A 231 5.89 14.10 2.27
CA GLU A 231 6.39 13.42 3.47
C GLU A 231 5.54 13.75 4.69
N THR A 232 5.74 13.01 5.76
CA THR A 232 5.17 13.31 7.08
C THR A 232 6.03 12.73 8.19
N ASN A 233 6.03 13.39 9.34
CA ASN A 233 6.61 12.83 10.56
C ASN A 233 5.88 11.53 10.93
N GLN A 234 6.61 10.44 11.21
CA GLN A 234 6.00 9.16 11.51
C GLN A 234 5.52 9.02 12.96
N TRP A 235 6.06 9.84 13.87
CA TRP A 235 5.69 9.88 15.29
C TRP A 235 4.56 10.88 15.57
N ALA A 236 4.50 11.97 14.79
CA ALA A 236 3.48 13.01 14.89
C ALA A 236 3.03 13.46 13.48
N PRO A 237 2.36 12.60 12.73
CA PRO A 237 2.02 12.86 11.33
C PRO A 237 0.85 13.84 11.18
N SER A 238 0.80 14.50 10.01
CA SER A 238 -0.39 15.24 9.59
C SER A 238 -1.29 14.31 8.77
N VAL A 239 -2.27 13.68 9.41
CA VAL A 239 -3.10 12.63 8.82
C VAL A 239 -4.51 13.13 8.51
N PHE A 240 -5.04 12.64 7.40
CA PHE A 240 -6.43 12.81 7.00
C PHE A 240 -7.14 11.45 6.95
N HIS A 241 -8.36 11.41 7.45
CA HIS A 241 -9.31 10.34 7.22
C HIS A 241 -10.41 10.90 6.31
N ASN A 242 -10.41 10.44 5.09
CA ASN A 242 -11.22 11.03 4.02
C ASN A 242 -10.92 12.53 3.87
N LEU A 243 -11.89 13.40 4.10
CA LEU A 243 -11.72 14.86 3.97
C LEU A 243 -11.39 15.55 5.30
N ASN A 244 -11.27 14.79 6.40
CA ASN A 244 -11.11 15.35 7.72
C ASN A 244 -9.71 15.09 8.27
N ARG A 245 -9.07 16.14 8.79
CA ARG A 245 -7.86 15.97 9.57
C ARG A 245 -8.17 15.15 10.83
N VAL A 246 -7.26 14.22 11.16
CA VAL A 246 -7.38 13.35 12.33
C VAL A 246 -6.25 13.70 13.31
N GLU A 247 -6.60 13.79 14.58
CA GLU A 247 -5.62 13.83 15.65
C GLU A 247 -5.10 12.40 15.91
N THR A 248 -3.78 12.27 16.02
CA THR A 248 -3.13 11.01 16.37
C THR A 248 -3.25 10.73 17.87
N PRO A 249 -3.25 9.45 18.29
CA PRO A 249 -3.23 9.12 19.71
C PRO A 249 -2.03 9.76 20.43
N ASP A 250 -2.26 10.23 21.67
CA ASP A 250 -1.18 10.62 22.58
C ASP A 250 -0.59 9.34 23.23
N ASP A 251 0.18 8.61 22.43
CA ASP A 251 0.81 7.35 22.79
C ASP A 251 2.32 7.48 22.45
N PRO A 252 3.21 7.31 23.41
CA PRO A 252 4.65 7.40 23.17
C PRO A 252 5.18 6.31 22.22
N ASP A 253 4.45 5.21 22.05
CA ASP A 253 4.80 4.13 21.13
C ASP A 253 4.08 4.26 19.78
N TYR A 254 3.30 5.34 19.57
CA TYR A 254 2.62 5.58 18.30
C TYR A 254 3.60 5.67 17.14
N HIS A 255 3.29 4.98 16.05
CA HIS A 255 3.99 5.11 14.78
C HIS A 255 3.00 5.02 13.63
N PHE A 256 3.03 6.01 12.73
CA PHE A 256 2.03 6.13 11.66
C PHE A 256 1.95 4.89 10.76
N MET A 257 3.08 4.30 10.40
CA MET A 257 3.08 3.13 9.52
C MET A 257 2.34 1.94 10.14
N ASN A 258 2.46 1.74 11.46
CA ASN A 258 1.72 0.70 12.18
C ASN A 258 0.20 1.00 12.23
N ASP A 259 -0.15 2.26 12.57
CA ASP A 259 -1.56 2.70 12.59
C ASP A 259 -2.19 2.56 11.20
N MET A 260 -1.53 3.03 10.17
CA MET A 260 -2.00 2.94 8.78
C MET A 260 -2.23 1.49 8.34
N ALA A 261 -1.29 0.58 8.63
CA ALA A 261 -1.45 -0.84 8.32
C ALA A 261 -2.63 -1.45 9.06
N THR A 262 -2.81 -1.09 10.34
CA THR A 262 -3.95 -1.53 11.15
C THR A 262 -5.28 -1.06 10.56
N ARG A 263 -5.36 0.22 10.13
CA ARG A 263 -6.55 0.78 9.47
C ARG A 263 -6.88 0.05 8.17
N ALA A 264 -5.87 -0.24 7.35
CA ALA A 264 -6.05 -1.00 6.11
C ALA A 264 -6.59 -2.42 6.38
N ILE A 265 -6.03 -3.11 7.37
CA ILE A 265 -6.45 -4.44 7.82
C ILE A 265 -7.90 -4.43 8.27
N ASP A 266 -8.28 -3.49 9.13
CA ASP A 266 -9.63 -3.37 9.65
C ASP A 266 -10.64 -3.11 8.54
N TRP A 267 -10.32 -2.21 7.59
CA TRP A 267 -11.18 -1.94 6.45
C TRP A 267 -11.35 -3.17 5.54
N ILE A 268 -10.27 -3.89 5.23
CA ILE A 268 -10.30 -5.11 4.41
C ILE A 268 -11.23 -6.15 5.07
N ARG A 269 -11.06 -6.39 6.38
CA ARG A 269 -11.91 -7.32 7.14
C ARG A 269 -13.37 -6.89 7.14
N PHE A 270 -13.62 -5.59 7.33
CA PHE A 270 -14.97 -5.03 7.39
C PHE A 270 -15.67 -5.12 6.04
N GLN A 271 -14.97 -4.74 4.98
CA GLN A 271 -15.46 -4.83 3.61
C GLN A 271 -15.83 -6.27 3.23
N GLN A 272 -14.95 -7.22 3.52
CA GLN A 272 -15.19 -8.63 3.22
C GLN A 272 -16.34 -9.22 4.05
N ALA A 273 -16.45 -8.84 5.32
CA ALA A 273 -17.53 -9.31 6.19
C ALA A 273 -18.92 -8.79 5.75
N LEU A 274 -19.02 -7.54 5.28
CA LEU A 274 -20.27 -6.91 4.89
C LEU A 274 -20.67 -7.21 3.45
N THR A 275 -19.71 -7.35 2.55
CA THR A 275 -19.94 -7.52 1.10
C THR A 275 -18.98 -8.57 0.52
N PRO A 276 -19.10 -9.86 0.93
CA PRO A 276 -18.15 -10.91 0.56
C PRO A 276 -18.06 -11.18 -0.95
N ASP A 277 -19.13 -10.87 -1.69
CA ASP A 277 -19.18 -11.05 -3.16
C ASP A 277 -18.66 -9.82 -3.94
N LYS A 278 -18.27 -8.75 -3.25
CA LYS A 278 -17.81 -7.51 -3.87
C LYS A 278 -16.29 -7.43 -3.75
N PRO A 279 -15.53 -7.46 -4.86
CA PRO A 279 -14.10 -7.34 -4.80
C PRO A 279 -13.68 -5.92 -4.37
N PHE A 280 -12.48 -5.81 -3.85
CA PHE A 280 -11.92 -4.54 -3.43
C PHE A 280 -10.60 -4.20 -4.16
N PHE A 281 -10.32 -2.92 -4.21
CA PHE A 281 -9.06 -2.35 -4.62
C PHE A 281 -8.44 -1.56 -3.46
N VAL A 282 -7.22 -1.90 -3.09
CA VAL A 282 -6.44 -1.19 -2.07
C VAL A 282 -5.15 -0.65 -2.70
N TYR A 283 -4.95 0.67 -2.60
CA TYR A 283 -3.67 1.32 -2.83
C TYR A 283 -2.99 1.56 -1.48
N PHE A 284 -1.92 0.80 -1.18
CA PHE A 284 -1.19 0.83 0.07
C PHE A 284 0.21 1.43 -0.16
N ALA A 285 0.42 2.67 0.26
CA ALA A 285 1.62 3.45 -0.02
C ALA A 285 2.17 4.08 1.27
N PRO A 286 2.97 3.35 2.08
CA PRO A 286 3.37 3.80 3.41
C PRO A 286 4.20 5.09 3.46
N GLY A 287 4.75 5.54 2.30
CA GLY A 287 5.66 6.68 2.26
C GLY A 287 7.07 6.35 2.79
N ALA A 288 7.28 5.15 3.30
CA ALA A 288 8.61 4.64 3.64
C ALA A 288 9.29 4.13 2.35
N VAL A 289 10.58 4.37 2.17
CA VAL A 289 11.56 4.89 3.12
C VAL A 289 11.97 6.34 2.83
N HIS A 290 11.04 7.17 2.32
CA HIS A 290 11.28 8.62 2.24
C HIS A 290 11.63 9.18 3.61
N ALA A 291 12.48 10.19 3.66
CA ALA A 291 12.73 10.92 4.89
C ALA A 291 11.42 11.53 5.45
N PRO A 292 11.32 11.76 6.76
CA PRO A 292 12.31 11.46 7.77
C PRO A 292 12.42 9.95 8.03
N HIS A 293 13.64 9.44 8.18
CA HIS A 293 13.87 8.03 8.50
C HIS A 293 13.52 7.75 9.96
N HIS A 294 12.25 7.77 10.28
CA HIS A 294 11.73 7.53 11.62
C HIS A 294 11.42 6.06 11.82
N VAL A 295 12.01 5.44 12.84
CA VAL A 295 11.81 4.02 13.13
C VAL A 295 12.10 3.71 14.60
N PRO A 296 11.36 2.78 15.24
CA PRO A 296 11.61 2.37 16.60
C PRO A 296 13.01 1.78 16.79
N LYS A 297 13.65 2.11 17.91
CA LYS A 297 15.01 1.68 18.25
C LYS A 297 15.20 0.17 18.17
N SER A 298 14.17 -0.61 18.50
CA SER A 298 14.20 -2.08 18.41
C SER A 298 14.50 -2.62 17.02
N TYR A 299 14.10 -1.90 15.96
CA TYR A 299 14.46 -2.25 14.58
C TYR A 299 15.90 -1.85 14.27
N ILE A 300 16.37 -0.69 14.76
CA ILE A 300 17.73 -0.21 14.51
C ILE A 300 18.77 -1.15 15.10
N GLU A 301 18.53 -1.69 16.30
CA GLU A 301 19.44 -2.64 16.96
C GLU A 301 19.71 -3.93 16.13
N LYS A 302 18.79 -4.32 15.24
CA LYS A 302 19.00 -5.46 14.31
C LYS A 302 20.07 -5.20 13.27
N TYR A 303 20.34 -3.92 12.95
CA TYR A 303 21.26 -3.51 11.92
C TYR A 303 22.58 -2.95 12.44
N LYS A 304 22.72 -2.87 13.76
CA LYS A 304 23.94 -2.34 14.40
C LYS A 304 25.19 -3.04 13.89
N GLY A 305 26.14 -2.25 13.38
CA GLY A 305 27.43 -2.71 12.84
C GLY A 305 27.37 -3.38 11.46
N LYS A 306 26.19 -3.53 10.85
CA LYS A 306 26.06 -4.18 9.53
C LYS A 306 26.56 -3.30 8.36
N PHE A 307 26.83 -2.03 8.60
CA PHE A 307 27.26 -1.06 7.59
C PHE A 307 28.63 -0.44 7.85
N ASP A 308 29.38 -0.96 8.83
CA ASP A 308 30.71 -0.46 9.20
C ASP A 308 31.75 -0.60 8.07
N GLU A 309 31.55 -1.55 7.15
CA GLU A 309 32.41 -1.76 5.98
C GLU A 309 32.25 -0.65 4.92
N GLY A 310 31.19 0.15 5.00
CA GLY A 310 30.93 1.31 4.16
C GLY A 310 30.26 1.02 2.82
N TRP A 311 29.86 2.11 2.19
CA TRP A 311 29.04 2.06 0.98
C TRP A 311 29.72 1.45 -0.25
N ASP A 312 31.05 1.55 -0.41
CA ASP A 312 31.73 0.96 -1.55
C ASP A 312 31.68 -0.57 -1.48
N VAL A 313 31.99 -1.15 -0.31
CA VAL A 313 31.92 -2.61 -0.07
C VAL A 313 30.49 -3.13 -0.17
N ILE A 314 29.54 -2.42 0.41
CA ILE A 314 28.11 -2.79 0.35
C ILE A 314 27.62 -2.74 -1.08
N ARG A 315 27.97 -1.72 -1.86
CA ARG A 315 27.62 -1.58 -3.27
C ARG A 315 28.13 -2.73 -4.13
N GLU A 316 29.41 -3.13 -3.96
CA GLU A 316 29.98 -4.29 -4.63
C GLU A 316 29.29 -5.59 -4.21
N ARG A 317 29.02 -5.77 -2.92
CA ARG A 317 28.31 -6.93 -2.39
C ARG A 317 26.92 -7.08 -3.02
N ILE A 318 26.14 -6.00 -3.09
CA ILE A 318 24.83 -5.99 -3.75
C ILE A 318 25.00 -6.40 -5.22
N PHE A 319 25.95 -5.82 -5.93
CA PHE A 319 26.22 -6.12 -7.34
C PHE A 319 26.55 -7.60 -7.58
N GLU A 320 27.43 -8.19 -6.78
CA GLU A 320 27.79 -9.61 -6.91
C GLU A 320 26.60 -10.53 -6.55
N GLN A 321 25.79 -10.15 -5.58
CA GLN A 321 24.56 -10.88 -5.26
C GLN A 321 23.55 -10.80 -6.41
N GLN A 322 23.39 -9.65 -7.05
CA GLN A 322 22.52 -9.45 -8.22
C GLN A 322 22.89 -10.38 -9.38
N LYS A 323 24.19 -10.52 -9.67
CA LYS A 323 24.69 -11.50 -10.67
C LYS A 323 24.37 -12.93 -10.26
N LYS A 324 24.64 -13.28 -9.01
CA LYS A 324 24.40 -14.63 -8.47
C LYS A 324 22.92 -15.01 -8.52
N LEU A 325 22.02 -14.07 -8.24
CA LEU A 325 20.56 -14.26 -8.33
C LEU A 325 20.06 -14.20 -9.77
N GLY A 326 20.85 -13.76 -10.72
CA GLY A 326 20.48 -13.60 -12.12
C GLY A 326 19.54 -12.43 -12.40
N VAL A 327 19.33 -11.53 -11.42
CA VAL A 327 18.48 -10.33 -11.61
C VAL A 327 19.11 -9.31 -12.55
N ILE A 328 20.43 -9.42 -12.78
CA ILE A 328 21.16 -8.71 -13.82
C ILE A 328 21.97 -9.71 -14.66
N PRO A 329 22.28 -9.41 -15.95
CA PRO A 329 23.15 -10.23 -16.77
C PRO A 329 24.53 -10.45 -16.13
N PRO A 330 25.17 -11.63 -16.33
CA PRO A 330 26.45 -11.94 -15.70
C PRO A 330 27.62 -11.09 -16.21
N ASP A 331 27.50 -10.53 -17.40
CA ASP A 331 28.48 -9.64 -18.04
C ASP A 331 28.25 -8.16 -17.71
N THR A 332 27.25 -7.83 -16.87
CA THR A 332 27.01 -6.46 -16.41
C THR A 332 28.24 -5.89 -15.73
N GLN A 333 28.55 -4.65 -16.02
CA GLN A 333 29.60 -3.89 -15.33
C GLN A 333 28.97 -2.98 -14.26
N LEU A 334 29.56 -2.92 -13.09
CA LEU A 334 29.17 -1.97 -12.06
C LEU A 334 29.43 -0.55 -12.56
N ALA A 335 28.39 0.28 -12.62
CA ALA A 335 28.55 1.67 -13.05
C ALA A 335 29.47 2.43 -12.07
N LYS A 336 30.23 3.40 -12.57
CA LYS A 336 31.02 4.29 -11.70
C LYS A 336 30.10 5.11 -10.83
N LYS A 337 30.44 5.26 -9.54
CA LYS A 337 29.74 6.22 -8.68
C LYS A 337 30.05 7.65 -9.13
N PRO A 338 29.18 8.62 -8.81
CA PRO A 338 29.46 10.05 -9.06
C PRO A 338 30.76 10.49 -8.40
N GLU A 339 31.55 11.34 -9.08
CA GLU A 339 32.88 11.77 -8.61
C GLU A 339 32.84 12.54 -7.29
N ASP A 340 31.73 13.21 -7.00
CA ASP A 340 31.53 13.94 -5.74
C ASP A 340 31.37 13.02 -4.52
N ILE A 341 31.06 11.75 -4.72
CA ILE A 341 30.93 10.77 -3.62
C ILE A 341 32.32 10.23 -3.27
N LYS A 342 32.85 10.63 -2.12
CA LYS A 342 34.14 10.15 -1.61
C LYS A 342 34.18 8.63 -1.49
N ASP A 343 35.34 8.04 -1.62
CA ASP A 343 35.57 6.65 -1.23
C ASP A 343 35.43 6.53 0.29
N TRP A 344 34.85 5.43 0.76
CA TRP A 344 34.61 5.22 2.20
C TRP A 344 35.92 5.32 3.01
N ASN A 345 37.01 4.83 2.45
CA ASN A 345 38.32 4.82 3.11
C ASN A 345 38.95 6.23 3.18
N ASP A 346 38.48 7.19 2.41
CA ASP A 346 38.93 8.59 2.47
C ASP A 346 38.16 9.42 3.51
N LEU A 347 37.18 8.82 4.16
CA LEU A 347 36.40 9.45 5.22
C LEU A 347 37.14 9.37 6.57
N SER A 348 36.95 10.41 7.39
CA SER A 348 37.41 10.36 8.78
C SER A 348 36.64 9.31 9.59
N ALA A 349 37.20 8.82 10.67
CA ALA A 349 36.54 7.89 11.59
C ALA A 349 35.22 8.43 12.14
N LYS A 350 35.06 9.75 12.28
CA LYS A 350 33.81 10.41 12.70
C LYS A 350 32.74 10.31 11.60
N GLU A 351 33.11 10.61 10.37
CA GLU A 351 32.21 10.47 9.20
C GLU A 351 31.76 9.01 9.05
N GLN A 352 32.70 8.05 9.05
CA GLN A 352 32.38 6.62 8.93
C GLN A 352 31.42 6.17 10.03
N LYS A 353 31.68 6.53 11.29
CA LYS A 353 30.79 6.19 12.41
C LYS A 353 29.38 6.72 12.20
N LEU A 354 29.24 8.01 11.83
CA LEU A 354 27.95 8.64 11.63
C LEU A 354 27.21 8.07 10.45
N PHE A 355 27.90 7.88 9.31
CA PHE A 355 27.26 7.40 8.09
C PHE A 355 26.84 5.94 8.19
N ALA A 356 27.61 5.10 8.90
CA ALA A 356 27.16 3.73 9.22
C ALA A 356 25.83 3.75 10.00
N ARG A 357 25.73 4.64 11.02
CA ARG A 357 24.47 4.82 11.78
C ARG A 357 23.30 5.25 10.92
N GLN A 358 23.51 6.15 9.97
CA GLN A 358 22.46 6.59 9.04
C GLN A 358 21.92 5.42 8.20
N ALA A 359 22.81 4.55 7.71
CA ALA A 359 22.42 3.35 6.97
C ALA A 359 21.69 2.32 7.85
N GLU A 360 22.11 2.14 9.11
CA GLU A 360 21.42 1.29 10.07
C GLU A 360 19.97 1.72 10.26
N VAL A 361 19.73 3.03 10.39
CA VAL A 361 18.39 3.60 10.56
C VAL A 361 17.55 3.45 9.30
N PHE A 362 18.13 3.74 8.12
CA PHE A 362 17.44 3.52 6.84
C PHE A 362 17.05 2.06 6.63
N ALA A 363 17.98 1.13 6.89
CA ALA A 363 17.73 -0.30 6.77
C ALA A 363 16.65 -0.78 7.74
N ALA A 364 16.66 -0.27 8.97
CA ALA A 364 15.64 -0.55 9.98
C ALA A 364 14.26 -0.05 9.54
N TYR A 365 14.19 1.13 8.94
CA TYR A 365 12.95 1.71 8.45
C TYR A 365 12.38 0.92 7.27
N LEU A 366 13.23 0.48 6.35
CA LEU A 366 12.82 -0.41 5.25
C LEU A 366 12.31 -1.76 5.77
N HIS A 367 13.03 -2.36 6.72
CA HIS A 367 12.60 -3.62 7.35
C HIS A 367 11.23 -3.49 8.03
N MET A 368 10.98 -2.37 8.72
CA MET A 368 9.67 -2.08 9.31
C MET A 368 8.59 -1.91 8.23
N ALA A 369 8.90 -1.24 7.12
CA ALA A 369 7.95 -1.07 6.02
C ALA A 369 7.55 -2.42 5.41
N ASP A 370 8.51 -3.32 5.21
CA ASP A 370 8.23 -4.68 4.74
C ASP A 370 7.41 -5.48 5.76
N HIS A 371 7.71 -5.36 7.06
CA HIS A 371 6.96 -6.00 8.13
C HIS A 371 5.48 -5.55 8.16
N GLU A 372 5.23 -4.23 8.15
CA GLU A 372 3.87 -3.69 8.20
C GLU A 372 3.07 -4.03 6.92
N THR A 373 3.74 -4.03 5.76
CA THR A 373 3.17 -4.54 4.51
C THR A 373 2.81 -6.02 4.62
N GLY A 374 3.67 -6.80 5.26
CA GLY A 374 3.42 -8.22 5.53
C GLY A 374 2.18 -8.48 6.36
N ARG A 375 1.85 -7.62 7.32
CA ARG A 375 0.61 -7.70 8.11
C ARG A 375 -0.63 -7.55 7.22
N VAL A 376 -0.59 -6.64 6.25
CA VAL A 376 -1.69 -6.45 5.28
C VAL A 376 -1.83 -7.66 4.35
N ILE A 377 -0.72 -8.27 3.93
CA ILE A 377 -0.75 -9.49 3.11
C ILE A 377 -1.26 -10.67 3.95
N GLN A 378 -0.86 -10.78 5.22
CA GLN A 378 -1.26 -11.86 6.11
C GLN A 378 -2.78 -11.89 6.33
N VAL A 379 -3.45 -10.74 6.44
CA VAL A 379 -4.91 -10.73 6.57
C VAL A 379 -5.62 -11.32 5.36
N LEU A 380 -5.08 -11.15 4.15
CA LEU A 380 -5.62 -11.77 2.93
C LEU A 380 -5.47 -13.30 2.98
N GLU A 381 -4.35 -13.78 3.51
CA GLU A 381 -4.09 -15.21 3.71
C GLU A 381 -5.04 -15.80 4.78
N ASP A 382 -5.17 -15.13 5.92
CA ASP A 382 -6.04 -15.54 7.05
C ASP A 382 -7.53 -15.62 6.65
N MET A 383 -7.95 -14.78 5.70
CA MET A 383 -9.32 -14.75 5.16
C MET A 383 -9.53 -15.72 4.01
N GLY A 384 -8.47 -16.37 3.51
CA GLY A 384 -8.53 -17.25 2.34
C GLY A 384 -8.69 -16.51 1.00
N GLU A 385 -8.43 -15.20 0.98
CA GLU A 385 -8.59 -14.34 -0.20
C GLU A 385 -7.30 -14.16 -1.01
N LEU A 386 -6.14 -14.58 -0.48
CA LEU A 386 -4.84 -14.36 -1.12
C LEU A 386 -4.77 -14.98 -2.52
N ASP A 387 -5.34 -16.17 -2.71
CA ASP A 387 -5.34 -16.86 -4.00
C ASP A 387 -6.06 -16.05 -5.10
N ASN A 388 -7.14 -15.35 -4.75
CA ASN A 388 -7.91 -14.51 -5.68
C ASN A 388 -7.57 -13.02 -5.55
N THR A 389 -6.40 -12.69 -5.02
CA THR A 389 -5.91 -11.31 -4.93
C THR A 389 -4.73 -11.10 -5.86
N LEU A 390 -4.86 -10.13 -6.76
CA LEU A 390 -3.77 -9.65 -7.61
C LEU A 390 -2.98 -8.60 -6.84
N ILE A 391 -1.75 -8.91 -6.47
CA ILE A 391 -0.85 -8.01 -5.74
C ILE A 391 0.25 -7.50 -6.68
N PHE A 392 0.42 -6.19 -6.73
CA PHE A 392 1.59 -5.52 -7.28
C PHE A 392 2.40 -4.97 -6.11
N TYR A 393 3.61 -5.46 -5.91
CA TYR A 393 4.51 -4.88 -4.92
C TYR A 393 5.63 -4.14 -5.67
N ILE A 394 5.48 -2.82 -5.76
CA ILE A 394 6.41 -1.89 -6.38
C ILE A 394 7.37 -1.43 -5.29
N PHE A 395 8.63 -1.81 -5.44
CA PHE A 395 9.65 -1.55 -4.44
C PHE A 395 10.42 -0.29 -4.81
N GLY A 396 9.74 0.85 -4.73
CA GLY A 396 10.24 2.19 -5.05
C GLY A 396 9.47 2.87 -6.19
N ASP A 397 9.00 4.08 -5.95
CA ASP A 397 8.38 4.94 -6.97
C ASP A 397 9.41 5.76 -7.75
N ASN A 398 10.62 5.81 -7.27
CA ASN A 398 11.85 6.31 -7.89
C ASN A 398 13.05 5.63 -7.21
N GLY A 399 14.26 5.93 -7.64
CA GLY A 399 15.47 5.46 -6.96
C GLY A 399 15.65 6.05 -5.58
N THR A 400 16.64 5.56 -4.86
CA THR A 400 16.96 6.00 -3.49
C THR A 400 17.28 7.49 -3.46
N SER A 401 16.83 8.18 -2.42
CA SER A 401 17.04 9.62 -2.26
C SER A 401 18.44 9.98 -1.78
N ALA A 402 19.05 10.95 -2.46
CA ALA A 402 20.30 11.61 -2.03
C ALA A 402 20.05 13.02 -1.46
N GLU A 403 18.79 13.34 -1.12
CA GLU A 403 18.39 14.66 -0.61
C GLU A 403 18.99 14.99 0.76
N GLY A 404 19.53 13.98 1.47
CA GLY A 404 20.34 14.16 2.66
C GLY A 404 21.71 14.78 2.41
N VAL A 405 22.01 15.17 1.17
CA VAL A 405 23.29 15.73 0.71
C VAL A 405 24.49 14.82 1.07
N MET A 406 25.72 15.34 1.07
CA MET A 406 26.93 14.51 1.23
C MET A 406 27.06 13.86 2.60
N ASN A 407 26.64 14.56 3.66
CA ASN A 407 26.86 14.14 5.05
C ASN A 407 25.62 13.53 5.73
N GLY A 408 24.47 13.49 5.03
CA GLY A 408 23.21 13.30 5.70
C GLY A 408 22.75 14.55 6.45
N LEU A 409 21.52 14.51 6.96
CA LEU A 409 20.92 15.60 7.70
C LEU A 409 20.34 15.07 9.02
N TYR A 410 20.66 15.71 10.11
CA TYR A 410 20.04 15.47 11.41
C TYR A 410 18.55 15.83 11.39
N ASN A 411 18.26 16.94 10.72
CA ASN A 411 16.92 17.44 10.49
C ASN A 411 16.87 18.03 9.08
N GLU A 412 16.12 17.41 8.19
CA GLU A 412 16.01 17.82 6.79
C GLU A 412 15.51 19.27 6.64
N LEU A 413 14.66 19.73 7.55
CA LEU A 413 14.18 21.12 7.56
C LEU A 413 15.29 22.16 7.74
N THR A 414 16.44 21.78 8.28
CA THR A 414 17.61 22.69 8.39
C THR A 414 18.17 23.06 7.03
N TYR A 415 18.12 22.15 6.05
CA TYR A 415 18.53 22.42 4.69
C TYR A 415 17.65 23.52 4.05
N PHE A 416 16.34 23.42 4.18
CA PHE A 416 15.40 24.41 3.64
C PHE A 416 15.50 25.78 4.32
N ASN A 417 16.02 25.82 5.54
CA ASN A 417 16.23 27.07 6.29
C ASN A 417 17.68 27.59 6.22
N ALA A 418 18.50 27.00 5.34
CA ALA A 418 19.91 27.36 5.15
C ALA A 418 20.73 27.33 6.47
N GLU A 419 20.41 26.39 7.39
CA GLU A 419 21.13 26.22 8.65
C GLU A 419 22.31 25.25 8.46
N PRO A 420 23.55 25.73 8.41
CA PRO A 420 24.71 24.90 8.04
C PRO A 420 25.03 23.81 9.07
N LYS A 421 24.60 23.97 10.33
CA LYS A 421 24.84 22.96 11.37
C LYS A 421 24.07 21.67 11.14
N GLY A 422 23.00 21.70 10.38
CA GLY A 422 22.17 20.53 10.10
C GLY A 422 22.92 19.38 9.41
N SER A 423 24.03 19.68 8.72
CA SER A 423 24.93 18.72 8.06
C SER A 423 26.36 18.71 8.63
N ASP A 424 26.60 19.36 9.77
CA ASP A 424 27.89 19.34 10.45
C ASP A 424 28.10 18.03 11.21
N ILE A 425 29.23 17.35 10.97
CA ILE A 425 29.51 16.00 11.49
C ILE A 425 29.57 16.01 13.03
N ASP A 426 30.27 16.97 13.63
CA ASP A 426 30.42 17.01 15.08
C ASP A 426 29.12 17.37 15.80
N PHE A 427 28.28 18.19 15.16
CA PHE A 427 26.94 18.48 15.64
C PHE A 427 26.03 17.24 15.56
N MET A 428 25.98 16.56 14.41
CA MET A 428 25.15 15.40 14.21
C MET A 428 25.54 14.22 15.12
N LEU A 429 26.84 14.06 15.44
CA LEU A 429 27.32 13.03 16.35
C LEU A 429 26.80 13.19 17.79
N GLN A 430 26.41 14.41 18.20
CA GLN A 430 25.80 14.63 19.52
C GLN A 430 24.44 13.94 19.64
N TYR A 431 23.77 13.68 18.52
CA TYR A 431 22.47 13.03 18.42
C TYR A 431 22.54 11.59 17.87
N TYR A 432 23.72 10.99 17.91
CA TYR A 432 23.96 9.66 17.36
C TYR A 432 22.97 8.58 17.82
N ASP A 433 22.63 8.58 19.11
CA ASP A 433 21.70 7.63 19.72
C ASP A 433 20.22 8.01 19.50
N GLU A 434 19.97 9.26 19.10
CA GLU A 434 18.63 9.79 18.80
C GLU A 434 18.22 9.61 17.33
N TRP A 435 19.15 9.16 16.48
CA TRP A 435 18.88 9.03 15.05
C TRP A 435 17.72 8.08 14.79
N GLY A 436 16.64 8.58 14.14
CA GLY A 436 15.40 7.85 13.88
C GLY A 436 14.30 8.05 14.94
N SER A 437 14.62 8.70 16.07
CA SER A 437 13.67 9.01 17.16
C SER A 437 12.77 10.21 16.83
N PRO A 438 11.74 10.49 17.67
CA PRO A 438 10.90 11.67 17.52
C PRO A 438 11.63 13.01 17.61
N THR A 439 12.84 13.04 18.18
CA THR A 439 13.64 14.27 18.38
C THR A 439 14.48 14.64 17.15
N THR A 440 14.49 13.80 16.13
CA THR A 440 15.22 14.01 14.88
C THR A 440 14.26 14.06 13.69
N TYR A 441 14.74 14.52 12.54
CA TYR A 441 14.02 14.47 11.25
C TYR A 441 15.01 14.09 10.16
N PRO A 442 15.56 12.86 10.21
CA PRO A 442 16.84 12.55 9.60
C PRO A 442 16.74 12.08 8.15
N HIS A 443 17.82 12.37 7.42
CA HIS A 443 18.08 11.81 6.10
C HIS A 443 19.52 11.29 6.01
N MET A 444 19.76 10.19 5.29
CA MET A 444 21.09 9.58 5.15
C MET A 444 21.98 10.30 4.13
N ALA A 445 23.29 10.07 4.21
CA ALA A 445 24.28 10.58 3.28
C ALA A 445 24.12 9.98 1.87
N ALA A 446 24.35 10.80 0.84
CA ALA A 446 24.21 10.46 -0.57
C ALA A 446 24.99 9.21 -1.01
N GLY A 447 26.13 8.89 -0.37
CA GLY A 447 26.89 7.69 -0.66
C GLY A 447 26.09 6.39 -0.48
N TRP A 448 25.20 6.33 0.51
CA TRP A 448 24.31 5.20 0.72
C TRP A 448 23.22 5.11 -0.35
N ALA A 449 22.69 6.24 -0.80
CA ALA A 449 21.72 6.24 -1.88
C ALA A 449 22.28 5.58 -3.15
N VAL A 450 23.53 5.95 -3.52
CA VAL A 450 24.23 5.34 -4.65
C VAL A 450 24.47 3.83 -4.44
N ALA A 451 24.75 3.41 -3.21
CA ALA A 451 24.96 2.00 -2.91
C ALA A 451 23.69 1.17 -3.09
N PHE A 452 22.56 1.66 -2.61
CA PHE A 452 21.26 0.96 -2.70
C PHE A 452 20.63 1.02 -4.10
N ASP A 453 21.11 1.87 -4.99
CA ASP A 453 20.72 1.90 -6.41
C ASP A 453 21.57 0.96 -7.30
N SER A 454 22.51 0.19 -6.69
CA SER A 454 23.33 -0.78 -7.42
C SER A 454 22.49 -1.65 -8.36
N PRO A 455 22.95 -1.94 -9.60
CA PRO A 455 24.29 -1.71 -10.17
C PRO A 455 24.42 -0.36 -10.87
N PHE A 456 23.38 0.47 -10.80
CA PHE A 456 23.30 1.73 -11.54
C PHE A 456 24.10 2.84 -10.84
N THR A 457 24.15 3.98 -11.50
CA THR A 457 24.69 5.22 -10.94
C THR A 457 23.59 6.27 -10.88
N TRP A 458 23.83 7.30 -10.09
CA TRP A 458 22.88 8.31 -9.75
C TRP A 458 21.64 7.78 -9.00
N THR A 459 20.79 8.68 -8.57
CA THR A 459 19.76 8.45 -7.57
C THR A 459 18.48 9.20 -7.96
N LYS A 460 17.45 9.21 -7.14
CA LYS A 460 16.23 10.03 -7.29
C LYS A 460 16.55 11.38 -7.94
N GLN A 461 15.64 11.93 -8.73
CA GLN A 461 15.69 13.18 -9.50
C GLN A 461 16.46 13.12 -10.82
N VAL A 462 17.40 12.22 -11.01
CA VAL A 462 18.27 12.20 -12.20
C VAL A 462 17.68 11.30 -13.30
N ALA A 463 16.66 11.78 -13.99
CA ALA A 463 15.83 11.02 -14.93
C ALA A 463 16.59 10.36 -16.10
N SER A 464 17.82 10.82 -16.41
CA SER A 464 18.66 10.25 -17.45
C SER A 464 19.37 8.95 -17.05
N ASN A 465 19.23 8.51 -15.79
CA ASN A 465 19.94 7.35 -15.25
C ASN A 465 19.00 6.34 -14.63
N TYR A 466 19.34 5.06 -14.75
CA TYR A 466 18.54 3.97 -14.22
C TYR A 466 18.55 3.86 -12.68
N GLY A 467 19.53 4.41 -12.00
CA GLY A 467 19.50 4.54 -10.54
C GLY A 467 18.29 5.35 -10.04
N SER A 468 17.76 6.25 -10.89
CA SER A 468 16.56 7.00 -10.61
C SER A 468 15.26 6.33 -11.06
N THR A 469 15.29 5.56 -12.15
CA THR A 469 14.09 5.22 -12.92
C THR A 469 13.84 3.73 -13.11
N ARG A 470 14.71 2.86 -12.58
CA ARG A 470 14.55 1.41 -12.67
C ARG A 470 14.44 0.80 -11.29
N ASN A 471 13.28 0.21 -11.00
CA ASN A 471 12.93 -0.28 -9.68
C ASN A 471 12.46 -1.73 -9.72
N PRO A 472 12.53 -2.47 -8.59
CA PRO A 472 12.00 -3.81 -8.48
C PRO A 472 10.47 -3.82 -8.48
N LEU A 473 9.89 -4.80 -9.17
CA LEU A 473 8.46 -5.09 -9.11
C LEU A 473 8.24 -6.58 -8.94
N VAL A 474 7.33 -6.96 -8.08
CA VAL A 474 6.78 -8.31 -7.97
C VAL A 474 5.29 -8.28 -8.25
N ILE A 475 4.81 -9.21 -9.07
CA ILE A 475 3.39 -9.45 -9.29
C ILE A 475 3.05 -10.84 -8.75
N HIS A 476 2.06 -10.90 -7.86
CA HIS A 476 1.63 -12.13 -7.23
C HIS A 476 0.12 -12.32 -7.42
N TRP A 477 -0.28 -13.45 -8.00
CA TRP A 477 -1.69 -13.83 -8.20
C TRP A 477 -1.81 -15.33 -8.35
N PRO A 478 -1.84 -16.12 -7.27
CA PRO A 478 -1.74 -17.57 -7.30
C PRO A 478 -2.80 -18.25 -8.19
N LYS A 479 -4.02 -17.74 -8.20
CA LYS A 479 -5.11 -18.28 -9.02
C LYS A 479 -4.81 -18.28 -10.53
N ARG A 480 -4.01 -17.31 -11.01
CA ARG A 480 -3.79 -17.11 -12.45
C ARG A 480 -2.34 -17.08 -12.88
N LEU A 481 -1.44 -16.57 -12.06
CA LEU A 481 -0.02 -16.57 -12.37
C LEU A 481 0.63 -17.82 -11.79
N LYS A 482 1.18 -18.66 -12.66
CA LYS A 482 1.89 -19.88 -12.25
C LYS A 482 3.39 -19.61 -11.98
N GLY A 483 3.77 -18.36 -11.76
CA GLY A 483 5.14 -17.95 -11.43
C GLY A 483 5.59 -18.61 -10.12
N LYS A 484 6.84 -19.04 -10.08
CA LYS A 484 7.50 -19.63 -8.92
C LYS A 484 8.84 -18.94 -8.68
N GLY A 485 8.81 -17.60 -8.59
CA GLY A 485 10.00 -16.78 -8.54
C GLY A 485 10.65 -16.58 -9.92
N ASP A 486 9.85 -16.69 -10.98
CA ASP A 486 10.34 -16.47 -12.34
C ASP A 486 10.70 -15.01 -12.56
N LEU A 487 11.84 -14.78 -13.19
CA LEU A 487 12.30 -13.45 -13.56
C LEU A 487 11.81 -13.11 -14.98
N SER A 488 11.02 -12.04 -15.10
CA SER A 488 10.63 -11.48 -16.38
C SER A 488 11.61 -10.43 -16.84
N ASN A 489 12.17 -10.62 -18.04
CA ASN A 489 12.98 -9.63 -18.74
C ASN A 489 12.13 -8.70 -19.64
N SER A 490 10.81 -8.82 -19.59
CA SER A 490 9.92 -7.89 -20.30
C SER A 490 9.99 -6.51 -19.69
N ARG A 491 9.98 -5.48 -20.53
CA ARG A 491 9.91 -4.09 -20.07
C ARG A 491 8.50 -3.81 -19.56
N ALA A 492 8.41 -3.30 -18.34
CA ALA A 492 7.19 -2.79 -17.78
C ALA A 492 7.39 -1.32 -17.39
N LEU A 493 6.42 -0.49 -17.76
CA LEU A 493 6.39 0.92 -17.37
C LEU A 493 5.27 1.10 -16.34
N CYS A 494 5.40 2.04 -15.43
CA CYS A 494 4.34 2.38 -14.50
C CYS A 494 3.03 2.83 -15.20
N ILE A 495 3.09 3.18 -16.48
CA ILE A 495 1.95 3.55 -17.33
C ILE A 495 1.29 2.37 -18.07
N THR A 496 1.87 1.16 -18.00
CA THR A 496 1.38 0.00 -18.78
C THR A 496 1.22 -1.22 -17.91
N PHE A 497 0.13 -1.30 -17.16
CA PHE A 497 -0.35 -2.55 -16.56
C PHE A 497 -1.31 -3.31 -17.51
N THR A 498 -1.06 -3.28 -18.83
CA THR A 498 -1.70 -4.22 -19.74
C THR A 498 -0.78 -5.43 -19.86
N PRO A 499 -1.14 -6.58 -19.25
CA PRO A 499 -0.42 -7.82 -19.50
C PRO A 499 -0.49 -8.10 -20.99
N GLU A 500 0.63 -8.39 -21.62
CA GLU A 500 0.61 -8.96 -22.96
C GLU A 500 -0.31 -10.19 -22.95
N LYS A 501 -1.30 -10.24 -23.85
CA LYS A 501 -2.34 -11.28 -23.91
C LYS A 501 -1.81 -12.72 -24.00
N GLU A 502 -0.52 -12.89 -24.25
CA GLU A 502 0.10 -14.20 -24.50
C GLU A 502 0.56 -14.95 -23.23
N LYS A 503 0.57 -14.33 -22.05
CA LYS A 503 1.02 -14.99 -20.82
C LYS A 503 -0.04 -15.15 -19.74
N ILE A 504 -1.27 -14.74 -20.01
CA ILE A 504 -2.43 -14.97 -19.15
C ILE A 504 -3.32 -16.02 -19.84
N SER A 505 -2.91 -17.26 -19.79
CA SER A 505 -3.74 -18.41 -20.23
C SER A 505 -3.81 -19.47 -19.12
#